data_3d263a7131aff53cc3d7bdc514225d6e
#
_entry.id   3d263a7131aff53cc3d7bdc514225d6e
#
_cell.length_a   1.000
_cell.length_b   1.000
_cell.length_c   1.000
_cell.angle_alpha   90.00
_cell.angle_beta   90.00
_cell.angle_gamma   90.00
#
_symmetry.space_group_name_H-M   'P 1'
#
loop_
_entity.id
_entity.type
_entity.pdbx_description
1 polymer ?
#
loop_
_entity_poly.entity_id
_entity_poly.type
_entity_poly.pdbx_seq_one_letter_code
_entity_poly.pdbx_strand_id
1 'polypeptide(L)'
;MFSLLLTAVVGRAERLVLVSASYGKNIVAITDRNGDVLWSHKTAGPQQGHTGHHDVHLLPNGNILYHDSWTKLTEMTLAKEVVWTYDSATMNGNKGKRVDVHAFARLKNGNTSIVESGVGRIIEVDKKGNIVHEIQMKRDGRQNTRWVRFTPEGNPLVTSENPGVVTEYNRKGEIVWEYLINTRCYGAIRLKNGNTLIASGSGHSVVEVSPDKKVVWEIKDKVPGTDIGLGWMTALQELKNGNFIIGNCHAGEANPQIFEIKRDKKVVWEFDEWELVGNGLACWQIFNGKESKRLRKQLAKLKK
;
A
#
# COMPACT_ATOMS: atom_id res chain seq x y z
N MET A 1 47.91 23.33 -16.55
CA MET A 1 47.08 22.22 -17.06
C MET A 1 46.14 21.78 -15.95
N PHE A 2 44.94 22.33 -15.91
CA PHE A 2 43.91 21.92 -14.96
C PHE A 2 43.06 20.81 -15.60
N SER A 3 43.18 19.63 -15.06
CA SER A 3 42.36 18.48 -15.45
C SER A 3 40.97 18.64 -14.81
N LEU A 4 39.96 18.97 -15.59
CA LEU A 4 38.55 18.85 -15.19
C LEU A 4 38.21 17.37 -15.09
N LEU A 5 38.12 16.85 -13.88
CA LEU A 5 37.44 15.56 -13.61
C LEU A 5 35.93 15.76 -13.85
N LEU A 6 35.48 15.41 -15.05
CA LEU A 6 34.05 15.18 -15.29
C LEU A 6 33.64 13.93 -14.47
N THR A 7 33.11 14.13 -13.28
CA THR A 7 32.36 13.09 -12.60
C THR A 7 31.09 12.83 -13.40
N ALA A 8 31.06 11.71 -14.11
CA ALA A 8 29.85 11.20 -14.74
C ALA A 8 28.79 11.05 -13.63
N VAL A 9 27.80 11.95 -13.63
CA VAL A 9 26.56 11.77 -12.87
C VAL A 9 25.89 10.56 -13.50
N VAL A 10 26.14 9.36 -12.93
CA VAL A 10 25.35 8.17 -13.24
C VAL A 10 23.91 8.56 -12.93
N GLY A 11 23.12 8.81 -13.96
CA GLY A 11 21.74 9.27 -13.83
C GLY A 11 20.98 8.33 -12.92
N ARG A 12 20.73 8.76 -11.69
CA ARG A 12 19.87 8.01 -10.76
C ARG A 12 18.55 7.73 -11.48
N ALA A 13 18.18 6.46 -11.55
CA ALA A 13 16.96 6.05 -12.22
C ALA A 13 15.78 6.89 -11.70
N GLU A 14 15.00 7.44 -12.62
CA GLU A 14 13.85 8.27 -12.29
C GLU A 14 12.87 7.49 -11.42
N ARG A 15 12.50 8.05 -10.27
CA ARG A 15 11.52 7.51 -9.33
C ARG A 15 10.40 8.52 -9.12
N LEU A 16 9.17 8.03 -9.08
CA LEU A 16 8.01 8.78 -8.60
C LEU A 16 7.36 8.02 -7.45
N VAL A 17 6.78 8.76 -6.51
CA VAL A 17 6.11 8.24 -5.33
C VAL A 17 4.68 8.74 -5.32
N LEU A 18 3.70 7.84 -5.34
CA LEU A 18 2.31 8.15 -5.04
C LEU A 18 2.09 7.89 -3.56
N VAL A 19 1.66 8.87 -2.82
CA VAL A 19 1.35 8.79 -1.40
C VAL A 19 -0.11 9.12 -1.14
N SER A 20 -0.70 8.49 -0.12
CA SER A 20 -1.99 8.90 0.42
C SER A 20 -1.88 8.98 1.93
N ALA A 21 -1.85 10.20 2.45
CA ALA A 21 -1.58 10.49 3.85
C ALA A 21 -2.80 10.98 4.59
N SER A 22 -2.93 10.54 5.83
CA SER A 22 -4.03 10.84 6.74
C SER A 22 -3.57 11.68 7.95
N TYR A 23 -4.29 11.63 9.07
CA TYR A 23 -3.95 12.34 10.33
C TYR A 23 -3.72 13.85 10.16
N GLY A 24 -4.68 14.53 9.53
CA GLY A 24 -4.65 15.98 9.34
C GLY A 24 -3.97 16.44 8.06
N LYS A 25 -3.17 15.63 7.41
CA LYS A 25 -2.61 15.97 6.09
C LYS A 25 -3.67 15.81 4.98
N ASN A 26 -4.47 14.74 5.00
CA ASN A 26 -5.62 14.48 4.10
C ASN A 26 -5.30 14.79 2.64
N ILE A 27 -4.24 14.17 2.15
CA ILE A 27 -3.68 14.45 0.84
C ILE A 27 -3.37 13.16 0.07
N VAL A 28 -3.67 13.17 -1.22
CA VAL A 28 -3.10 12.24 -2.21
C VAL A 28 -2.12 13.05 -3.05
N ALA A 29 -0.88 12.62 -3.14
CA ALA A 29 0.15 13.35 -3.89
C ALA A 29 1.05 12.42 -4.70
N ILE A 30 1.58 12.96 -5.79
CA ILE A 30 2.67 12.36 -6.55
C ILE A 30 3.88 13.27 -6.39
N THR A 31 4.96 12.71 -5.88
CA THR A 31 6.25 13.38 -5.75
C THR A 31 7.30 12.78 -6.66
N ASP A 32 8.39 13.47 -6.82
CA ASP A 32 9.59 12.85 -7.36
C ASP A 32 10.39 12.12 -6.26
N ARG A 33 11.57 11.66 -6.61
CA ARG A 33 12.48 10.92 -5.72
C ARG A 33 12.89 11.70 -4.47
N ASN A 34 12.94 13.03 -4.57
CA ASN A 34 13.43 13.94 -3.54
C ASN A 34 12.28 14.53 -2.70
N GLY A 35 11.02 14.09 -2.93
CA GLY A 35 9.85 14.63 -2.23
C GLY A 35 9.18 15.82 -2.92
N ASP A 36 9.76 16.40 -3.99
CA ASP A 36 9.17 17.52 -4.69
C ASP A 36 7.80 17.15 -5.26
N VAL A 37 6.75 17.90 -4.85
CA VAL A 37 5.37 17.64 -5.24
C VAL A 37 5.13 18.01 -6.70
N LEU A 38 4.75 17.02 -7.51
CA LEU A 38 4.43 17.18 -8.92
C LEU A 38 2.94 17.30 -9.18
N TRP A 39 2.13 16.70 -8.32
CA TRP A 39 0.68 16.74 -8.34
C TRP A 39 0.14 16.45 -6.95
N SER A 40 -0.97 17.08 -6.58
CA SER A 40 -1.64 16.77 -5.32
C SER A 40 -3.14 17.03 -5.39
N HIS A 41 -3.88 16.32 -4.53
CA HIS A 41 -5.31 16.51 -4.30
C HIS A 41 -5.57 16.42 -2.79
N LYS A 42 -6.23 17.43 -2.23
CA LYS A 42 -6.74 17.38 -0.86
C LYS A 42 -8.03 16.56 -0.83
N THR A 43 -8.06 15.53 0.01
CA THR A 43 -9.26 14.76 0.25
C THR A 43 -10.13 15.46 1.30
N ALA A 44 -11.41 15.12 1.37
CA ALA A 44 -12.34 15.72 2.34
C ALA A 44 -11.92 15.48 3.80
N GLY A 45 -11.01 14.54 4.02
CA GLY A 45 -10.62 14.10 5.36
C GLY A 45 -11.71 13.24 6.02
N PRO A 46 -11.43 12.67 7.19
CA PRO A 46 -12.42 11.87 7.87
C PRO A 46 -13.48 12.77 8.48
N GLN A 47 -14.71 12.52 8.13
CA GLN A 47 -15.81 12.92 9.00
C GLN A 47 -15.78 11.96 10.20
N GLN A 48 -15.59 12.50 11.42
CA GLN A 48 -15.54 11.76 12.68
C GLN A 48 -14.28 10.92 12.97
N GLY A 49 -13.13 11.56 13.15
CA GLY A 49 -12.04 11.03 14.01
C GLY A 49 -11.18 9.87 13.47
N HIS A 50 -11.51 9.25 12.34
CA HIS A 50 -10.74 8.17 11.74
C HIS A 50 -10.36 8.47 10.29
N THR A 51 -9.11 8.31 9.98
CA THR A 51 -8.48 8.70 8.72
C THR A 51 -8.44 7.50 7.77
N GLY A 52 -9.23 7.55 6.71
CA GLY A 52 -9.48 6.41 5.82
C GLY A 52 -8.43 6.16 4.73
N HIS A 53 -7.21 6.65 4.88
CA HIS A 53 -6.18 6.49 3.84
C HIS A 53 -5.35 5.21 4.06
N HIS A 54 -5.94 4.04 3.79
CA HIS A 54 -5.27 2.76 3.97
C HIS A 54 -4.79 2.12 2.67
N ASP A 55 -5.28 2.60 1.52
CA ASP A 55 -4.84 2.11 0.22
C ASP A 55 -4.94 3.19 -0.86
N VAL A 56 -4.06 3.11 -1.89
CA VAL A 56 -4.04 4.01 -3.04
C VAL A 56 -3.41 3.31 -4.23
N HIS A 57 -3.97 3.50 -5.43
CA HIS A 57 -3.49 2.88 -6.65
C HIS A 57 -3.47 3.85 -7.83
N LEU A 58 -2.33 3.92 -8.53
CA LEU A 58 -2.30 4.43 -9.90
C LEU A 58 -2.76 3.31 -10.84
N LEU A 59 -3.84 3.54 -11.54
CA LEU A 59 -4.43 2.56 -12.46
C LEU A 59 -3.70 2.56 -13.82
N PRO A 60 -3.83 1.47 -14.61
CA PRO A 60 -3.23 1.40 -15.95
C PRO A 60 -3.67 2.51 -16.91
N ASN A 61 -4.88 3.06 -16.75
CA ASN A 61 -5.41 4.19 -17.53
C ASN A 61 -4.81 5.54 -17.09
N GLY A 62 -4.06 5.59 -15.98
CA GLY A 62 -3.46 6.80 -15.42
C GLY A 62 -4.31 7.50 -14.38
N ASN A 63 -5.50 6.99 -14.06
CA ASN A 63 -6.33 7.51 -12.97
C ASN A 63 -5.80 7.03 -11.61
N ILE A 64 -6.20 7.74 -10.57
CA ILE A 64 -5.90 7.37 -9.18
C ILE A 64 -7.16 6.82 -8.54
N LEU A 65 -7.08 5.61 -7.97
CA LEU A 65 -8.11 5.01 -7.12
C LEU A 65 -7.67 5.14 -5.67
N TYR A 66 -8.47 5.77 -4.84
CA TYR A 66 -8.12 6.08 -3.46
C TYR A 66 -9.34 6.08 -2.53
N HIS A 67 -9.09 6.08 -1.22
CA HIS A 67 -10.12 6.31 -0.21
C HIS A 67 -10.50 7.78 -0.13
N ASP A 68 -11.78 8.09 -0.29
CA ASP A 68 -12.36 9.40 0.03
C ASP A 68 -12.90 9.46 1.46
N SER A 69 -13.21 8.29 2.03
CA SER A 69 -13.56 8.07 3.43
C SER A 69 -13.31 6.61 3.81
N TRP A 70 -13.61 6.22 5.06
CA TRP A 70 -13.53 4.82 5.54
C TRP A 70 -14.30 3.81 4.69
N THR A 71 -15.32 4.23 3.98
CA THR A 71 -16.22 3.34 3.25
C THR A 71 -16.31 3.66 1.77
N LYS A 72 -15.88 4.89 1.39
CA LYS A 72 -16.04 5.40 0.03
C LYS A 72 -14.73 5.37 -0.75
N LEU A 73 -14.77 4.75 -1.91
CA LEU A 73 -13.69 4.72 -2.89
C LEU A 73 -14.00 5.70 -4.03
N THR A 74 -12.97 6.36 -4.53
CA THR A 74 -13.06 7.29 -5.64
C THR A 74 -11.96 7.01 -6.67
N GLU A 75 -12.36 6.87 -7.94
CA GLU A 75 -11.45 6.92 -9.07
C GLU A 75 -11.49 8.31 -9.68
N MET A 76 -10.33 8.94 -9.80
CA MET A 76 -10.17 10.30 -10.27
C MET A 76 -9.08 10.39 -11.35
N THR A 77 -9.30 11.21 -12.37
CA THR A 77 -8.27 11.53 -13.36
C THR A 77 -7.19 12.44 -12.74
N LEU A 78 -6.03 12.53 -13.38
CA LEU A 78 -5.01 13.51 -12.97
C LEU A 78 -5.46 14.97 -13.19
N ALA A 79 -6.49 15.20 -14.03
CA ALA A 79 -7.15 16.51 -14.16
C ALA A 79 -8.16 16.78 -13.03
N LYS A 80 -8.24 15.88 -12.03
CA LYS A 80 -9.12 15.96 -10.86
C LYS A 80 -10.62 15.78 -11.18
N GLU A 81 -10.95 15.10 -12.24
CA GLU A 81 -12.32 14.71 -12.57
C GLU A 81 -12.64 13.35 -11.95
N VAL A 82 -13.71 13.26 -11.16
CA VAL A 82 -14.20 12.01 -10.60
C VAL A 82 -14.92 11.22 -11.68
N VAL A 83 -14.45 10.00 -11.96
CA VAL A 83 -14.99 9.13 -13.02
C VAL A 83 -15.71 7.90 -12.49
N TRP A 84 -15.49 7.54 -11.23
CA TRP A 84 -16.20 6.45 -10.57
C TRP A 84 -16.15 6.61 -9.05
N THR A 85 -17.21 6.21 -8.37
CA THR A 85 -17.28 6.13 -6.91
C THR A 85 -18.02 4.87 -6.48
N TYR A 86 -17.66 4.38 -5.30
CA TYR A 86 -18.36 3.28 -4.63
C TYR A 86 -18.35 3.53 -3.13
N ASP A 87 -19.52 3.50 -2.51
CA ASP A 87 -19.65 3.63 -1.06
C ASP A 87 -20.17 2.32 -0.45
N SER A 88 -19.28 1.55 0.13
CA SER A 88 -19.60 0.29 0.78
C SER A 88 -20.63 0.42 1.90
N ALA A 89 -20.74 1.58 2.56
CA ALA A 89 -21.68 1.76 3.67
C ALA A 89 -23.16 1.76 3.21
N THR A 90 -23.41 2.16 1.96
CA THR A 90 -24.77 2.32 1.43
C THR A 90 -25.18 1.25 0.44
N MET A 91 -24.20 0.50 -0.11
CA MET A 91 -24.40 -0.46 -1.19
C MET A 91 -24.42 -1.91 -0.69
N ASN A 92 -24.97 -2.79 -1.50
CA ASN A 92 -24.91 -4.25 -1.38
C ASN A 92 -25.27 -4.79 0.02
N GLY A 93 -26.34 -4.25 0.61
CA GLY A 93 -26.93 -4.72 1.87
C GLY A 93 -26.16 -4.28 3.13
N ASN A 94 -25.31 -3.28 3.03
CA ASN A 94 -24.49 -2.80 4.13
C ASN A 94 -25.11 -1.68 4.96
N LYS A 95 -26.25 -1.11 4.53
CA LYS A 95 -26.89 0.01 5.23
C LYS A 95 -27.08 -0.30 6.72
N GLY A 96 -26.53 0.54 7.59
CA GLY A 96 -26.59 0.38 9.04
C GLY A 96 -25.55 -0.60 9.64
N LYS A 97 -24.69 -1.20 8.83
CA LYS A 97 -23.61 -2.04 9.29
C LYS A 97 -22.29 -1.26 9.40
N ARG A 98 -21.41 -1.69 10.30
CA ARG A 98 -20.01 -1.26 10.29
C ARG A 98 -19.30 -1.96 9.13
N VAL A 99 -18.72 -1.23 8.20
CA VAL A 99 -18.10 -1.79 7.00
C VAL A 99 -16.58 -1.81 7.08
N ASP A 100 -15.93 -0.68 7.32
CA ASP A 100 -14.47 -0.50 7.41
C ASP A 100 -13.74 -1.08 6.17
N VAL A 101 -13.66 -0.32 5.10
CA VAL A 101 -12.85 -0.71 3.93
C VAL A 101 -11.39 -0.36 4.19
N HIS A 102 -10.50 -1.35 4.20
CA HIS A 102 -9.06 -1.13 4.40
C HIS A 102 -8.21 -1.36 3.16
N ALA A 103 -8.69 -2.16 2.21
CA ALA A 103 -7.96 -2.44 0.99
C ALA A 103 -8.90 -2.61 -0.21
N PHE A 104 -8.40 -2.27 -1.38
CA PHE A 104 -9.10 -2.43 -2.65
C PHE A 104 -8.09 -2.59 -3.79
N ALA A 105 -8.52 -3.11 -4.91
CA ALA A 105 -7.71 -3.18 -6.12
C ALA A 105 -8.59 -3.19 -7.37
N ARG A 106 -8.17 -2.48 -8.43
CA ARG A 106 -8.75 -2.66 -9.76
C ARG A 106 -8.18 -3.92 -10.39
N LEU A 107 -9.04 -4.86 -10.72
CA LEU A 107 -8.67 -6.13 -11.32
C LEU A 107 -8.46 -6.00 -12.84
N LYS A 108 -7.77 -6.97 -13.45
CA LYS A 108 -7.49 -6.98 -14.90
C LYS A 108 -8.75 -7.02 -15.77
N ASN A 109 -9.85 -7.61 -15.26
CA ASN A 109 -11.15 -7.66 -15.93
C ASN A 109 -11.93 -6.32 -15.85
N GLY A 110 -11.40 -5.32 -15.15
CA GLY A 110 -12.00 -4.00 -14.97
C GLY A 110 -12.90 -3.88 -13.74
N ASN A 111 -13.19 -4.97 -13.04
CA ASN A 111 -13.92 -4.95 -11.77
C ASN A 111 -13.05 -4.42 -10.64
N THR A 112 -13.64 -4.07 -9.51
CA THR A 112 -12.92 -3.62 -8.32
C THR A 112 -13.10 -4.64 -7.19
N SER A 113 -12.00 -5.19 -6.68
CA SER A 113 -12.01 -5.93 -5.43
C SER A 113 -12.01 -4.96 -4.26
N ILE A 114 -12.85 -5.19 -3.26
CA ILE A 114 -13.04 -4.35 -2.08
C ILE A 114 -13.09 -5.25 -0.86
N VAL A 115 -12.32 -4.90 0.18
CA VAL A 115 -12.28 -5.64 1.42
C VAL A 115 -13.10 -4.92 2.47
N GLU A 116 -14.25 -5.49 2.78
CA GLU A 116 -15.17 -5.00 3.80
C GLU A 116 -14.86 -5.67 5.14
N SER A 117 -13.87 -5.14 5.84
CA SER A 117 -13.31 -5.70 7.08
C SER A 117 -14.36 -5.82 8.19
N GLY A 118 -15.19 -4.79 8.38
CA GLY A 118 -16.26 -4.78 9.38
C GLY A 118 -17.34 -5.85 9.11
N VAL A 119 -17.66 -6.09 7.83
CA VAL A 119 -18.59 -7.14 7.39
C VAL A 119 -17.91 -8.52 7.38
N GLY A 120 -16.61 -8.56 7.09
CA GLY A 120 -15.82 -9.79 7.06
C GLY A 120 -15.83 -10.49 5.72
N ARG A 121 -15.86 -9.75 4.62
CA ARG A 121 -15.87 -10.30 3.27
C ARG A 121 -14.96 -9.54 2.32
N ILE A 122 -14.56 -10.21 1.24
CA ILE A 122 -13.94 -9.62 0.06
C ILE A 122 -14.99 -9.70 -1.05
N ILE A 123 -15.35 -8.57 -1.63
CA ILE A 123 -16.27 -8.51 -2.76
C ILE A 123 -15.52 -8.08 -4.03
N GLU A 124 -16.00 -8.54 -5.17
CA GLU A 124 -15.64 -8.03 -6.49
C GLU A 124 -16.88 -7.36 -7.06
N VAL A 125 -16.78 -6.07 -7.37
CA VAL A 125 -17.90 -5.31 -7.95
C VAL A 125 -17.62 -4.91 -9.39
N ASP A 126 -18.64 -4.92 -10.22
CA ASP A 126 -18.60 -4.38 -11.58
C ASP A 126 -18.56 -2.84 -11.58
N LYS A 127 -18.50 -2.22 -12.76
CA LYS A 127 -18.50 -0.75 -12.90
C LYS A 127 -19.77 -0.08 -12.38
N LYS A 128 -20.89 -0.82 -12.31
CA LYS A 128 -22.18 -0.33 -11.77
C LYS A 128 -22.26 -0.49 -10.25
N GLY A 129 -21.29 -1.18 -9.63
CA GLY A 129 -21.27 -1.46 -8.19
C GLY A 129 -22.03 -2.74 -7.80
N ASN A 130 -22.43 -3.60 -8.75
CA ASN A 130 -23.06 -4.88 -8.42
C ASN A 130 -22.00 -5.89 -8.02
N ILE A 131 -22.25 -6.68 -6.97
CA ILE A 131 -21.38 -7.80 -6.60
C ILE A 131 -21.44 -8.87 -7.69
N VAL A 132 -20.28 -9.24 -8.23
CA VAL A 132 -20.11 -10.33 -9.19
C VAL A 132 -19.36 -11.53 -8.61
N HIS A 133 -18.68 -11.33 -7.48
CA HIS A 133 -18.02 -12.39 -6.73
C HIS A 133 -17.87 -11.98 -5.26
N GLU A 134 -17.94 -12.95 -4.36
CA GLU A 134 -17.78 -12.74 -2.92
C GLU A 134 -16.97 -13.88 -2.29
N ILE A 135 -16.08 -13.54 -1.38
CA ILE A 135 -15.37 -14.49 -0.50
C ILE A 135 -15.70 -14.08 0.93
N GLN A 136 -16.35 -14.97 1.67
CA GLN A 136 -16.54 -14.79 3.10
C GLN A 136 -15.23 -15.11 3.82
N MET A 137 -14.66 -14.12 4.51
CA MET A 137 -13.45 -14.32 5.29
C MET A 137 -13.73 -15.09 6.58
N LYS A 138 -12.78 -15.93 7.00
CA LYS A 138 -12.83 -16.62 8.28
C LYS A 138 -12.76 -15.61 9.44
N ARG A 139 -13.69 -15.71 10.38
CA ARG A 139 -13.83 -14.78 11.51
C ARG A 139 -13.68 -15.44 12.89
N ASP A 140 -12.88 -16.47 12.99
CA ASP A 140 -12.59 -17.23 14.20
C ASP A 140 -11.73 -16.46 15.24
N GLY A 141 -12.23 -15.33 15.69
CA GLY A 141 -11.49 -14.38 16.53
C GLY A 141 -10.58 -13.43 15.77
N ARG A 142 -10.49 -13.54 14.45
CA ARG A 142 -9.72 -12.61 13.61
C ARG A 142 -10.49 -11.32 13.46
N GLN A 143 -9.85 -10.23 13.84
CA GLN A 143 -10.42 -8.90 13.74
C GLN A 143 -9.47 -7.96 13.01
N ASN A 144 -10.05 -6.89 12.44
CA ASN A 144 -9.28 -5.83 11.80
C ASN A 144 -8.41 -6.33 10.64
N THR A 145 -9.06 -6.89 9.61
CA THR A 145 -8.41 -7.07 8.30
C THR A 145 -7.81 -5.75 7.88
N ARG A 146 -6.52 -5.74 7.56
CA ARG A 146 -5.79 -4.53 7.20
C ARG A 146 -5.58 -4.44 5.70
N TRP A 147 -4.64 -5.17 5.17
CA TRP A 147 -4.24 -5.05 3.78
C TRP A 147 -4.53 -6.32 3.00
N VAL A 148 -4.84 -6.18 1.73
CA VAL A 148 -5.00 -7.31 0.81
C VAL A 148 -4.22 -7.04 -0.46
N ARG A 149 -3.43 -8.00 -0.86
CA ARG A 149 -2.74 -8.02 -2.16
C ARG A 149 -2.99 -9.36 -2.84
N PHE A 150 -2.97 -9.34 -4.16
CA PHE A 150 -3.20 -10.55 -4.93
C PHE A 150 -1.89 -11.25 -5.24
N THR A 151 -1.88 -12.56 -5.09
CA THR A 151 -0.75 -13.40 -5.53
C THR A 151 -0.69 -13.46 -7.06
N PRO A 152 0.40 -13.97 -7.67
CA PRO A 152 0.48 -14.16 -9.11
C PRO A 152 -0.67 -15.01 -9.69
N GLU A 153 -1.20 -15.95 -8.91
CA GLU A 153 -2.33 -16.83 -9.24
C GLU A 153 -3.68 -16.11 -9.18
N GLY A 154 -3.70 -14.89 -8.62
CA GLY A 154 -4.90 -14.09 -8.45
C GLY A 154 -5.65 -14.35 -7.14
N ASN A 155 -5.06 -15.06 -6.20
CA ASN A 155 -5.62 -15.30 -4.87
C ASN A 155 -5.45 -14.07 -3.97
N PRO A 156 -6.44 -13.66 -3.20
CA PRO A 156 -6.26 -12.62 -2.19
C PRO A 156 -5.42 -13.11 -1.01
N LEU A 157 -4.34 -12.41 -0.73
CA LEU A 157 -3.49 -12.57 0.43
C LEU A 157 -3.89 -11.50 1.46
N VAL A 158 -4.54 -11.95 2.52
CA VAL A 158 -5.24 -11.12 3.51
C VAL A 158 -4.44 -11.05 4.79
N THR A 159 -4.25 -9.86 5.33
CA THR A 159 -3.65 -9.66 6.67
C THR A 159 -4.72 -9.33 7.69
N SER A 160 -4.69 -9.99 8.82
CA SER A 160 -5.51 -9.69 10.00
C SER A 160 -4.60 -9.24 11.13
N GLU A 161 -4.93 -8.09 11.75
CA GLU A 161 -4.06 -7.47 12.74
C GLU A 161 -4.04 -8.22 14.06
N ASN A 162 -5.18 -8.75 14.49
CA ASN A 162 -5.32 -9.39 15.79
C ASN A 162 -6.18 -10.67 15.69
N PRO A 163 -5.61 -11.88 15.92
CA PRO A 163 -4.18 -12.13 15.97
C PRO A 163 -3.51 -11.80 14.64
N GLY A 164 -2.19 -11.57 14.65
CA GLY A 164 -1.42 -11.29 13.43
C GLY A 164 -1.35 -12.52 12.53
N VAL A 165 -2.24 -12.58 11.55
CA VAL A 165 -2.37 -13.73 10.63
C VAL A 165 -2.35 -13.24 9.19
N VAL A 166 -1.59 -13.93 8.34
CA VAL A 166 -1.66 -13.80 6.89
C VAL A 166 -2.37 -15.02 6.33
N THR A 167 -3.45 -14.81 5.60
CA THR A 167 -4.28 -15.88 5.04
C THR A 167 -4.42 -15.70 3.53
N GLU A 168 -4.11 -16.73 2.75
CA GLU A 168 -4.37 -16.77 1.32
C GLU A 168 -5.65 -17.57 1.07
N TYR A 169 -6.62 -16.95 0.39
CA TYR A 169 -7.85 -17.59 -0.05
C TYR A 169 -7.79 -17.87 -1.54
N ASN A 170 -8.31 -19.01 -1.99
CA ASN A 170 -8.62 -19.20 -3.40
C ASN A 170 -9.95 -18.53 -3.77
N ARG A 171 -10.32 -18.54 -5.05
CA ARG A 171 -11.60 -17.94 -5.50
C ARG A 171 -12.85 -18.61 -4.93
N LYS A 172 -12.76 -19.83 -4.39
CA LYS A 172 -13.89 -20.50 -3.71
C LYS A 172 -14.03 -20.10 -2.24
N GLY A 173 -13.10 -19.28 -1.72
CA GLY A 173 -13.05 -18.89 -0.31
C GLY A 173 -12.38 -19.94 0.59
N GLU A 174 -11.72 -20.94 0.02
CA GLU A 174 -10.95 -21.92 0.78
C GLU A 174 -9.58 -21.37 1.12
N ILE A 175 -9.10 -21.62 2.35
CA ILE A 175 -7.75 -21.24 2.77
C ILE A 175 -6.74 -22.20 2.15
N VAL A 176 -5.82 -21.66 1.34
CA VAL A 176 -4.77 -22.43 0.67
C VAL A 176 -3.39 -22.26 1.32
N TRP A 177 -3.18 -21.18 2.06
CA TRP A 177 -2.00 -20.96 2.87
C TRP A 177 -2.32 -20.00 4.02
N GLU A 178 -1.65 -20.22 5.16
CA GLU A 178 -1.83 -19.38 6.34
C GLU A 178 -0.55 -19.33 7.17
N TYR A 179 -0.23 -18.15 7.72
CA TYR A 179 0.90 -17.96 8.63
C TYR A 179 0.52 -17.06 9.81
N LEU A 180 0.79 -17.53 11.03
CA LEU A 180 0.63 -16.79 12.27
C LEU A 180 1.95 -16.14 12.64
N ILE A 181 2.01 -14.80 12.65
CA ILE A 181 3.25 -14.06 12.93
C ILE A 181 3.54 -13.89 14.42
N ASN A 182 2.60 -14.29 15.33
CA ASN A 182 2.71 -14.13 16.79
C ASN A 182 2.90 -12.68 17.27
N THR A 183 2.56 -11.71 16.47
CA THR A 183 2.48 -10.28 16.78
C THR A 183 1.37 -9.67 15.93
N ARG A 184 1.22 -8.36 15.91
CA ARG A 184 0.27 -7.72 14.98
C ARG A 184 0.75 -7.85 13.54
N CYS A 185 -0.16 -7.79 12.57
CA CYS A 185 0.13 -7.83 11.16
C CYS A 185 -0.61 -6.71 10.43
N TYR A 186 0.05 -6.00 9.53
CA TYR A 186 -0.59 -4.97 8.74
C TYR A 186 -0.62 -5.30 7.24
N GLY A 187 0.49 -5.70 6.67
CA GLY A 187 0.61 -5.93 5.23
C GLY A 187 1.40 -7.19 4.88
N ALA A 188 1.06 -7.79 3.74
CA ALA A 188 1.82 -8.90 3.17
C ALA A 188 1.80 -8.87 1.65
N ILE A 189 2.89 -9.29 1.03
CA ILE A 189 2.99 -9.50 -0.40
C ILE A 189 3.63 -10.85 -0.71
N ARG A 190 3.15 -11.52 -1.76
CA ARG A 190 3.83 -12.70 -2.32
C ARG A 190 4.97 -12.22 -3.21
N LEU A 191 6.18 -12.67 -2.91
CA LEU A 191 7.40 -12.33 -3.66
C LEU A 191 7.54 -13.21 -4.90
N LYS A 192 8.37 -12.79 -5.86
CA LYS A 192 8.65 -13.54 -7.09
C LYS A 192 9.29 -14.91 -6.83
N ASN A 193 10.00 -15.08 -5.72
CA ASN A 193 10.60 -16.34 -5.32
C ASN A 193 9.63 -17.30 -4.62
N GLY A 194 8.34 -16.92 -4.49
CA GLY A 194 7.30 -17.69 -3.80
C GLY A 194 7.20 -17.44 -2.30
N ASN A 195 8.16 -16.75 -1.69
CA ASN A 195 8.09 -16.39 -0.27
C ASN A 195 7.06 -15.28 -0.04
N THR A 196 6.69 -15.05 1.22
CA THR A 196 5.80 -13.98 1.64
C THR A 196 6.56 -12.97 2.47
N LEU A 197 6.58 -11.69 2.05
CA LEU A 197 7.09 -10.60 2.87
C LEU A 197 5.94 -10.04 3.69
N ILE A 198 6.13 -9.89 5.00
CA ILE A 198 5.08 -9.52 5.96
C ILE A 198 5.56 -8.31 6.79
N ALA A 199 4.73 -7.28 6.84
CA ALA A 199 4.90 -6.10 7.70
C ALA A 199 4.06 -6.27 8.96
N SER A 200 4.71 -6.24 10.12
CA SER A 200 4.09 -6.62 11.40
C SER A 200 3.26 -5.51 12.08
N GLY A 201 3.05 -4.37 11.43
CA GLY A 201 2.39 -3.24 12.13
C GLY A 201 3.18 -2.84 13.37
N SER A 202 2.53 -2.76 14.53
CA SER A 202 3.18 -2.45 15.82
C SER A 202 4.04 -3.57 16.40
N GLY A 203 4.31 -4.64 15.65
CA GLY A 203 5.33 -5.63 15.98
C GLY A 203 6.75 -5.19 15.63
N HIS A 204 6.90 -3.97 15.08
CA HIS A 204 8.18 -3.34 14.77
C HIS A 204 9.12 -4.22 13.94
N SER A 205 8.57 -5.02 13.02
CA SER A 205 9.38 -5.92 12.18
C SER A 205 8.84 -6.09 10.78
N VAL A 206 9.72 -6.48 9.87
CA VAL A 206 9.37 -7.01 8.56
C VAL A 206 10.07 -8.34 8.40
N VAL A 207 9.31 -9.39 8.09
CA VAL A 207 9.82 -10.75 7.95
C VAL A 207 9.52 -11.31 6.56
N GLU A 208 10.43 -12.10 6.02
CA GLU A 208 10.18 -12.93 4.84
C GLU A 208 10.04 -14.38 5.26
N VAL A 209 8.94 -14.98 4.87
CA VAL A 209 8.57 -16.35 5.23
C VAL A 209 8.50 -17.19 3.97
N SER A 210 9.16 -18.34 3.98
CA SER A 210 9.11 -19.33 2.90
C SER A 210 7.76 -20.04 2.82
N PRO A 211 7.43 -20.72 1.72
CA PRO A 211 6.18 -21.48 1.60
C PRO A 211 5.99 -22.54 2.70
N ASP A 212 7.09 -23.13 3.20
CA ASP A 212 7.12 -24.07 4.33
C ASP A 212 7.15 -23.38 5.70
N LYS A 213 6.83 -22.09 5.73
CA LYS A 213 6.59 -21.28 6.94
C LYS A 213 7.84 -21.01 7.80
N LYS A 214 9.03 -21.04 7.21
CA LYS A 214 10.27 -20.66 7.89
C LYS A 214 10.61 -19.20 7.64
N VAL A 215 11.04 -18.46 8.66
CA VAL A 215 11.58 -17.12 8.50
C VAL A 215 12.96 -17.22 7.86
N VAL A 216 13.15 -16.57 6.70
CA VAL A 216 14.39 -16.60 5.92
C VAL A 216 15.08 -15.25 5.85
N TRP A 217 14.40 -14.16 6.21
CA TRP A 217 14.93 -12.81 6.32
C TRP A 217 14.07 -12.00 7.29
N GLU A 218 14.71 -11.12 8.06
CA GLU A 218 14.02 -10.26 9.04
C GLU A 218 14.78 -8.98 9.30
N ILE A 219 14.05 -7.88 9.52
CA ILE A 219 14.51 -6.70 10.29
C ILE A 219 13.53 -6.47 11.44
N LYS A 220 14.03 -6.04 12.61
CA LYS A 220 13.23 -5.87 13.82
C LYS A 220 13.74 -4.69 14.65
N ASP A 221 12.80 -3.94 15.24
CA ASP A 221 12.98 -2.78 16.12
C ASP A 221 13.74 -1.62 15.47
N LYS A 222 14.84 -1.90 14.78
CA LYS A 222 15.72 -0.95 14.10
C LYS A 222 16.34 -1.59 12.86
N VAL A 223 16.57 -0.79 11.81
CA VAL A 223 17.31 -1.27 10.64
C VAL A 223 18.79 -1.41 10.99
N PRO A 224 19.40 -2.59 10.83
CA PRO A 224 20.80 -2.84 11.21
C PRO A 224 21.76 -1.84 10.54
N GLY A 225 22.70 -1.30 11.34
CA GLY A 225 23.73 -0.36 10.87
C GLY A 225 23.22 1.05 10.54
N THR A 226 22.00 1.41 10.97
CA THR A 226 21.41 2.74 10.80
C THR A 226 20.78 3.24 12.09
N ASP A 227 20.28 4.49 12.09
CA ASP A 227 19.45 5.04 13.16
C ASP A 227 17.95 4.93 12.91
N ILE A 228 17.53 4.29 11.84
CA ILE A 228 16.13 4.11 11.47
C ILE A 228 15.44 3.16 12.43
N GLY A 229 14.63 3.71 13.34
CA GLY A 229 13.72 2.95 14.18
C GLY A 229 12.48 2.50 13.39
N LEU A 230 12.00 1.29 13.67
CA LEU A 230 10.80 0.75 13.05
C LEU A 230 9.58 1.07 13.92
N GLY A 231 8.66 1.87 13.36
CA GLY A 231 7.39 2.21 14.01
C GLY A 231 6.28 1.21 13.67
N TRP A 232 5.29 1.65 12.95
CA TRP A 232 4.21 0.80 12.46
C TRP A 232 4.51 0.36 11.02
N MET A 233 4.98 -0.87 10.83
CA MET A 233 5.31 -1.40 9.50
C MET A 233 4.04 -1.64 8.69
N THR A 234 3.95 -1.03 7.48
CA THR A 234 2.71 -0.99 6.70
C THR A 234 2.85 -1.56 5.29
N ALA A 235 2.79 -0.69 4.28
CA ALA A 235 2.85 -1.09 2.88
C ALA A 235 4.22 -1.65 2.49
N LEU A 236 4.22 -2.58 1.57
CA LEU A 236 5.39 -3.29 1.06
C LEU A 236 5.40 -3.32 -0.46
N GLN A 237 6.57 -3.26 -1.05
CA GLN A 237 6.75 -3.47 -2.48
C GLN A 237 8.09 -4.15 -2.77
N GLU A 238 8.09 -5.20 -3.60
CA GLU A 238 9.30 -5.79 -4.15
C GLU A 238 9.67 -5.10 -5.47
N LEU A 239 10.87 -4.58 -5.58
CA LEU A 239 11.38 -3.98 -6.81
C LEU A 239 11.91 -5.04 -7.78
N LYS A 240 12.12 -4.64 -9.05
CA LYS A 240 12.67 -5.54 -10.09
C LYS A 240 14.09 -6.03 -9.79
N ASN A 241 14.86 -5.24 -9.03
CA ASN A 241 16.22 -5.58 -8.60
C ASN A 241 16.25 -6.46 -7.34
N GLY A 242 15.10 -6.85 -6.79
CA GLY A 242 14.98 -7.68 -5.59
C GLY A 242 15.07 -6.91 -4.27
N ASN A 243 15.24 -5.58 -4.30
CA ASN A 243 15.16 -4.75 -3.10
C ASN A 243 13.72 -4.65 -2.62
N PHE A 244 13.54 -4.39 -1.32
CA PHE A 244 12.24 -4.11 -0.73
C PHE A 244 12.07 -2.61 -0.50
N ILE A 245 10.86 -2.11 -0.75
CA ILE A 245 10.40 -0.83 -0.24
C ILE A 245 9.49 -1.13 0.94
N ILE A 246 9.69 -0.43 2.04
CA ILE A 246 9.01 -0.67 3.32
C ILE A 246 8.42 0.65 3.81
N GLY A 247 7.14 0.64 4.19
CA GLY A 247 6.46 1.74 4.85
C GLY A 247 6.67 1.71 6.36
N ASN A 248 7.06 2.83 6.92
CA ASN A 248 7.40 3.05 8.32
C ASN A 248 6.47 4.10 8.95
N CYS A 249 5.18 3.80 8.97
CA CYS A 249 4.16 4.67 9.56
C CYS A 249 4.35 4.79 11.07
N HIS A 250 3.95 5.91 11.67
CA HIS A 250 4.07 6.17 13.11
C HIS A 250 5.48 6.07 13.72
N ALA A 251 6.52 6.17 12.90
CA ALA A 251 7.90 6.11 13.38
C ALA A 251 8.42 7.46 13.95
N GLY A 252 7.62 8.52 13.88
CA GLY A 252 8.01 9.86 14.29
C GLY A 252 8.84 10.60 13.24
N GLU A 253 9.04 11.91 13.48
CA GLU A 253 9.69 12.83 12.56
C GLU A 253 11.17 12.47 12.28
N ALA A 254 11.85 11.87 13.25
CA ALA A 254 13.27 11.50 13.13
C ALA A 254 13.53 10.27 12.24
N ASN A 255 12.47 9.67 11.67
CA ASN A 255 12.60 8.45 10.87
C ASN A 255 11.91 8.62 9.50
N PRO A 256 12.50 8.07 8.42
CA PRO A 256 11.87 8.11 7.11
C PRO A 256 10.53 7.35 7.12
N GLN A 257 9.55 7.88 6.40
CA GLN A 257 8.22 7.26 6.29
C GLN A 257 8.20 6.09 5.30
N ILE A 258 9.17 6.05 4.37
CA ILE A 258 9.39 4.94 3.43
C ILE A 258 10.89 4.79 3.23
N PHE A 259 11.38 3.56 3.14
CA PHE A 259 12.77 3.32 2.78
C PHE A 259 12.94 2.12 1.83
N GLU A 260 14.00 2.16 1.02
CA GLU A 260 14.44 1.04 0.19
C GLU A 260 15.60 0.32 0.85
N ILE A 261 15.47 -0.98 1.02
CA ILE A 261 16.45 -1.83 1.66
C ILE A 261 16.83 -3.01 0.75
N LYS A 262 18.11 -3.32 0.71
CA LYS A 262 18.63 -4.50 0.03
C LYS A 262 18.44 -5.76 0.87
N ARG A 263 18.65 -6.92 0.25
CA ARG A 263 18.65 -8.22 0.94
C ARG A 263 19.74 -8.33 2.03
N ASP A 264 20.88 -7.64 1.88
CA ASP A 264 21.95 -7.51 2.87
C ASP A 264 21.66 -6.50 3.98
N LYS A 265 20.42 -5.99 4.02
CA LYS A 265 19.90 -5.01 4.99
C LYS A 265 20.50 -3.60 4.87
N LYS A 266 21.17 -3.28 3.76
CA LYS A 266 21.67 -1.92 3.50
C LYS A 266 20.58 -1.04 2.94
N VAL A 267 20.27 0.08 3.60
CA VAL A 267 19.38 1.13 3.09
C VAL A 267 20.06 1.88 1.95
N VAL A 268 19.31 2.10 0.86
CA VAL A 268 19.83 2.74 -0.36
C VAL A 268 19.00 3.92 -0.83
N TRP A 269 17.84 4.14 -0.24
CA TRP A 269 17.00 5.30 -0.45
C TRP A 269 16.02 5.45 0.71
N GLU A 270 15.71 6.71 1.03
CA GLU A 270 14.75 7.11 2.06
C GLU A 270 13.81 8.16 1.48
N PHE A 271 12.57 8.14 1.94
CA PHE A 271 11.56 9.15 1.73
C PHE A 271 11.21 9.71 3.11
N ASP A 272 11.72 10.90 3.34
CA ASP A 272 11.59 11.63 4.60
C ASP A 272 10.91 12.97 4.33
N GLU A 273 9.58 12.93 4.20
CA GLU A 273 8.75 14.07 3.81
C GLU A 273 7.69 14.34 4.89
N TRP A 274 8.16 14.54 6.11
CA TRP A 274 7.30 14.74 7.28
C TRP A 274 6.27 15.87 7.10
N GLU A 275 6.67 17.00 6.54
CA GLU A 275 5.78 18.13 6.30
C GLU A 275 4.63 17.78 5.34
N LEU A 276 4.89 16.94 4.36
CA LEU A 276 3.91 16.51 3.38
C LEU A 276 2.97 15.44 3.94
N VAL A 277 3.52 14.39 4.57
CA VAL A 277 2.76 13.18 4.90
C VAL A 277 2.56 12.96 6.40
N GLY A 278 3.34 13.61 7.26
CA GLY A 278 3.26 13.46 8.71
C GLY A 278 3.47 12.02 9.19
N ASN A 279 2.90 11.71 10.35
CA ASN A 279 3.06 10.40 10.99
C ASN A 279 2.09 9.32 10.48
N GLY A 280 1.22 9.64 9.52
CA GLY A 280 0.09 8.79 9.13
C GLY A 280 0.16 8.24 7.70
N LEU A 281 1.35 7.97 7.17
CA LEU A 281 1.51 7.40 5.83
C LEU A 281 1.42 5.87 5.87
N ALA A 282 0.22 5.34 5.68
CA ALA A 282 -0.03 3.88 5.69
C ALA A 282 0.05 3.23 4.30
N CYS A 283 -0.15 4.00 3.23
CA CYS A 283 -0.19 3.48 1.86
C CYS A 283 0.51 4.39 0.85
N TRP A 284 1.16 3.77 -0.11
CA TRP A 284 1.93 4.42 -1.15
C TRP A 284 2.24 3.45 -2.31
N GLN A 285 2.70 3.98 -3.45
CA GLN A 285 3.26 3.20 -4.56
C GLN A 285 4.52 3.85 -5.10
N ILE A 286 5.52 3.04 -5.43
CA ILE A 286 6.77 3.49 -6.05
C ILE A 286 6.77 3.11 -7.52
N PHE A 287 7.09 4.09 -8.37
CA PHE A 287 7.24 3.91 -9.81
C PHE A 287 8.68 4.18 -10.23
N ASN A 288 9.28 3.25 -10.97
CA ASN A 288 10.64 3.36 -11.49
C ASN A 288 10.67 3.15 -13.01
N GLY A 289 11.69 3.68 -13.66
CA GLY A 289 12.00 3.42 -15.07
C GLY A 289 10.86 3.78 -16.04
N LYS A 290 10.31 2.81 -16.77
CA LYS A 290 9.27 3.09 -17.79
C LYS A 290 7.97 3.62 -17.20
N GLU A 291 7.60 3.18 -16.00
CA GLU A 291 6.36 3.60 -15.34
C GLU A 291 6.45 5.06 -14.88
N SER A 292 7.56 5.45 -14.22
CA SER A 292 7.77 6.83 -13.82
C SER A 292 7.84 7.79 -15.03
N LYS A 293 8.52 7.38 -16.11
CA LYS A 293 8.57 8.17 -17.36
C LYS A 293 7.18 8.38 -17.97
N ARG A 294 6.34 7.32 -17.97
CA ARG A 294 4.96 7.42 -18.46
C ARG A 294 4.14 8.39 -17.61
N LEU A 295 4.19 8.23 -16.28
CA LEU A 295 3.46 9.08 -15.34
C LEU A 295 3.90 10.54 -15.46
N ARG A 296 5.21 10.81 -15.54
CA ARG A 296 5.74 12.17 -15.72
C ARG A 296 5.25 12.81 -17.04
N LYS A 297 5.18 12.05 -18.13
CA LYS A 297 4.60 12.54 -19.40
C LYS A 297 3.11 12.90 -19.26
N GLN A 298 2.35 12.13 -18.48
CA GLN A 298 0.95 12.45 -18.20
C GLN A 298 0.81 13.73 -17.37
N LEU A 299 1.62 13.88 -16.32
CA LEU A 299 1.64 15.09 -15.48
C LEU A 299 2.05 16.34 -16.27
N ALA A 300 3.01 16.24 -17.19
CA ALA A 300 3.44 17.34 -18.01
C ALA A 300 2.36 17.87 -18.97
N LYS A 301 1.40 17.02 -19.37
CA LYS A 301 0.25 17.43 -20.21
C LYS A 301 -0.77 18.28 -19.45
N LEU A 302 -0.82 18.20 -18.12
CA LEU A 302 -1.75 18.98 -17.29
C LEU A 302 -1.30 20.44 -17.13
N LYS A 303 -0.05 20.74 -17.42
CA LYS A 303 0.52 22.10 -17.30
C LYS A 303 0.40 22.92 -18.59
N LYS A 304 -0.13 22.31 -19.64
CA LYS A 304 -0.44 22.96 -20.94
C LYS A 304 -1.93 23.27 -21.06
#